data_e675497eda6efdaefc505f1b9d994f32
#
_entry.id   e675497eda6efdaefc505f1b9d994f32
#
_cell.length_a   1.000
_cell.length_b   1.000
_cell.length_c   1.000
_cell.angle_alpha   90.00
_cell.angle_beta   90.00
_cell.angle_gamma   90.00
#
_symmetry.space_group_name_H-M   'P 1'
#
loop_
_entity.id
_entity.type
_entity.pdbx_description
1 polymer ?
#
loop_
_entity_poly.entity_id
_entity_poly.type
_entity_poly.pdbx_seq_one_letter_code
_entity_poly.pdbx_strand_id
1 'polypeptide(L)'
;KHTVRFIAERLKTKFRELWPYLAYSSFFITIYNMEHLVIIGAGVAGVNAATKLVDNNYKGKITVIDMGNDPFKRKPEEVMTGFLGAGGWSDGKLTYHTSIGGHLSKYCGEEKAMELFDQVIKNFKRFHPKPEEVQCSHPIEEPDFIKPYFGLRLFPVWHIGTDYLHEIGKNWYTHLTDNGVEFMWNTKVTDIDFIYKFINFSAKKPEFNSVLSYDRLMFGVGKSGIDFGKQLAEKYELPTEPKPVQIGVRFEAPQHHFQKLIDISYDFKLYKKFDNVSLRSFCTNNNAAFVAVEDTYGNHSYNGHAKKDMSYRNDMTNFGILMEIKGIDKPFDWSREAVKKLQIAGTGTYYSPSDRIPSQTSEGNFVRCVVVENMEPLHDALGIENANYIVDFIKDMTKVFPTLKDDWGIYMPEVKYLSPEPLVNYNDLSLTRFPEVYFVGDALSARGITVSGAQGTYVAESILKKQEYPEFVETINF
;
A
#
# COMPACT_ATOMS: atom_id res chain seq x y z
N LYS A 1 12.84 31.94 51.12
CA LYS A 1 11.41 31.57 51.32
C LYS A 1 10.47 32.81 51.35
N HIS A 2 10.92 33.99 51.76
CA HIS A 2 10.08 35.20 51.77
C HIS A 2 9.85 35.84 50.41
N THR A 3 10.83 35.80 49.51
CA THR A 3 10.75 36.42 48.18
C THR A 3 9.75 35.72 47.23
N VAL A 4 9.64 34.41 47.31
CA VAL A 4 8.73 33.62 46.48
C VAL A 4 7.28 33.83 46.89
N ARG A 5 7.04 34.04 48.20
CA ARG A 5 5.68 34.32 48.75
C ARG A 5 5.19 35.69 48.32
N PHE A 6 6.06 36.69 48.25
CA PHE A 6 5.73 38.06 47.83
C PHE A 6 5.41 38.15 46.34
N ILE A 7 6.10 37.37 45.50
CA ILE A 7 5.81 37.31 44.05
C ILE A 7 4.48 36.59 43.80
N ALA A 8 4.18 35.51 44.53
CA ALA A 8 2.93 34.79 44.41
C ALA A 8 1.71 35.60 44.81
N GLU A 9 1.84 36.43 45.85
CA GLU A 9 0.76 37.34 46.29
C GLU A 9 0.55 38.49 45.29
N ARG A 10 1.62 39.06 44.73
CA ARG A 10 1.53 40.10 43.70
C ARG A 10 0.93 39.57 42.40
N LEU A 11 1.20 38.32 42.02
CA LEU A 11 0.57 37.68 40.88
C LEU A 11 -0.93 37.42 41.13
N LYS A 12 -1.30 36.98 42.33
CA LYS A 12 -2.71 36.79 42.71
C LYS A 12 -3.51 38.10 42.71
N THR A 13 -2.91 39.21 43.14
CA THR A 13 -3.55 40.53 43.14
C THR A 13 -3.72 41.05 41.71
N LYS A 14 -2.67 40.95 40.85
CA LYS A 14 -2.78 41.30 39.43
C LYS A 14 -3.78 40.43 38.67
N PHE A 15 -3.85 39.12 38.98
CA PHE A 15 -4.86 38.23 38.39
C PHE A 15 -6.30 38.62 38.81
N ARG A 16 -6.50 39.07 40.07
CA ARG A 16 -7.81 39.54 40.52
C ARG A 16 -8.22 40.89 39.90
N GLU A 17 -7.27 41.77 39.62
CA GLU A 17 -7.52 43.03 38.91
C GLU A 17 -7.78 42.85 37.41
N LEU A 18 -7.18 41.83 36.79
CA LEU A 18 -7.38 41.50 35.35
C LEU A 18 -8.62 40.60 35.13
N TRP A 19 -9.11 39.90 36.16
CA TRP A 19 -10.24 38.97 36.05
C TRP A 19 -11.54 39.62 35.51
N PRO A 20 -11.95 40.85 35.88
CA PRO A 20 -13.11 41.51 35.28
C PRO A 20 -12.90 41.83 33.78
N TYR A 21 -11.68 42.19 33.37
CA TYR A 21 -11.35 42.46 31.96
C TYR A 21 -11.24 41.19 31.16
N LEU A 22 -10.76 40.10 31.74
CA LEU A 22 -10.75 38.76 31.12
C LEU A 22 -12.16 38.16 31.09
N ALA A 23 -13.01 38.43 32.05
CA ALA A 23 -14.41 38.00 32.09
C ALA A 23 -15.30 38.78 31.11
N TYR A 24 -14.97 40.02 30.75
CA TYR A 24 -15.64 40.80 29.71
C TYR A 24 -15.09 40.53 28.31
N SER A 25 -13.85 40.04 28.17
CA SER A 25 -13.28 39.54 26.93
C SER A 25 -13.59 38.08 26.66
N SER A 26 -14.30 37.40 27.57
CA SER A 26 -14.96 36.11 27.30
C SER A 26 -16.15 36.22 26.34
N PHE A 27 -16.39 37.43 25.78
CA PHE A 27 -17.11 37.57 24.56
C PHE A 27 -16.28 36.97 23.43
N PHE A 28 -16.47 35.67 23.21
CA PHE A 28 -16.37 34.97 21.96
C PHE A 28 -15.20 35.37 21.04
N ILE A 29 -13.98 35.06 21.44
CA ILE A 29 -13.11 34.38 20.50
C ILE A 29 -13.29 32.89 20.83
N THR A 30 -14.38 32.32 20.40
CA THR A 30 -14.36 30.96 19.88
C THR A 30 -13.48 31.08 18.64
N ILE A 31 -12.17 31.04 18.83
CA ILE A 31 -11.27 30.56 17.78
C ILE A 31 -11.83 29.19 17.54
N TYR A 32 -12.64 29.04 16.49
CA TYR A 32 -12.89 27.76 15.89
C TYR A 32 -11.50 27.28 15.46
N ASN A 33 -10.80 26.60 16.36
CA ASN A 33 -9.65 25.81 15.97
C ASN A 33 -10.21 24.81 14.98
N MET A 34 -10.00 25.10 13.70
CA MET A 34 -10.40 24.19 12.64
C MET A 34 -9.77 22.84 12.95
N GLU A 35 -10.59 21.80 13.09
CA GLU A 35 -10.13 20.43 13.33
C GLU A 35 -8.99 20.10 12.35
N HIS A 36 -7.85 19.65 12.85
CA HIS A 36 -6.68 19.36 12.05
C HIS A 36 -6.53 17.85 11.85
N LEU A 37 -6.83 17.37 10.65
CA LEU A 37 -6.54 16.02 10.24
C LEU A 37 -5.15 15.96 9.60
N VAL A 38 -4.28 15.13 10.15
CA VAL A 38 -2.99 14.81 9.53
C VAL A 38 -3.03 13.40 8.95
N ILE A 39 -2.63 13.28 7.68
CA ILE A 39 -2.53 12.02 6.96
C ILE A 39 -1.04 11.72 6.74
N ILE A 40 -0.53 10.63 7.31
CA ILE A 40 0.85 10.19 7.11
C ILE A 40 0.88 9.16 5.99
N GLY A 41 1.49 9.54 4.88
CA GLY A 41 1.57 8.79 3.63
C GLY A 41 0.60 9.30 2.58
N ALA A 42 1.15 9.90 1.52
CA ALA A 42 0.43 10.30 0.31
C ALA A 42 0.17 9.11 -0.65
N GLY A 43 0.10 7.89 -0.11
CA GLY A 43 -0.25 6.69 -0.85
C GLY A 43 -1.72 6.68 -1.28
N VAL A 44 -2.13 5.63 -2.01
CA VAL A 44 -3.51 5.51 -2.53
C VAL A 44 -4.57 5.68 -1.44
N ALA A 45 -4.35 5.15 -0.24
CA ALA A 45 -5.28 5.28 0.87
C ALA A 45 -5.45 6.74 1.32
N GLY A 46 -4.33 7.43 1.60
CA GLY A 46 -4.35 8.84 2.04
C GLY A 46 -4.92 9.78 0.98
N VAL A 47 -4.58 9.56 -0.30
CA VAL A 47 -5.07 10.37 -1.41
C VAL A 47 -6.58 10.20 -1.61
N ASN A 48 -7.12 8.96 -1.58
CA ASN A 48 -8.56 8.73 -1.68
C ASN A 48 -9.32 9.29 -0.47
N ALA A 49 -8.75 9.20 0.73
CA ALA A 49 -9.34 9.83 1.92
C ALA A 49 -9.42 11.35 1.78
N ALA A 50 -8.32 12.01 1.41
CA ALA A 50 -8.29 13.45 1.18
C ALA A 50 -9.31 13.88 0.11
N THR A 51 -9.41 13.12 -0.99
CA THR A 51 -10.38 13.38 -2.05
C THR A 51 -11.83 13.28 -1.54
N LYS A 52 -12.15 12.22 -0.80
CA LYS A 52 -13.49 12.06 -0.23
C LYS A 52 -13.86 13.20 0.71
N LEU A 53 -12.92 13.64 1.54
CA LEU A 53 -13.12 14.76 2.48
C LEU A 53 -13.34 16.08 1.74
N VAL A 54 -12.49 16.40 0.78
CA VAL A 54 -12.60 17.61 -0.05
C VAL A 54 -13.90 17.64 -0.83
N ASP A 55 -14.23 16.57 -1.54
CA ASP A 55 -15.42 16.47 -2.38
C ASP A 55 -16.74 16.54 -1.55
N ASN A 56 -16.66 16.32 -0.23
CA ASN A 56 -17.81 16.43 0.69
C ASN A 56 -17.66 17.62 1.66
N ASN A 57 -16.89 18.64 1.29
CA ASN A 57 -16.76 19.91 2.02
C ASN A 57 -16.38 19.75 3.51
N TYR A 58 -15.42 18.87 3.81
CA TYR A 58 -14.85 18.76 5.16
C TYR A 58 -14.40 20.14 5.67
N LYS A 59 -14.77 20.49 6.90
CA LYS A 59 -14.54 21.82 7.46
C LYS A 59 -13.22 21.97 8.21
N GLY A 60 -12.46 20.89 8.34
CA GLY A 60 -11.17 20.88 8.99
C GLY A 60 -10.03 21.19 8.02
N LYS A 61 -8.85 21.42 8.60
CA LYS A 61 -7.59 21.48 7.87
C LYS A 61 -7.12 20.05 7.55
N ILE A 62 -6.61 19.82 6.34
CA ILE A 62 -6.00 18.55 5.93
C ILE A 62 -4.53 18.79 5.60
N THR A 63 -3.64 18.11 6.30
CA THR A 63 -2.20 18.08 5.99
C THR A 63 -1.76 16.65 5.68
N VAL A 64 -1.16 16.44 4.52
CA VAL A 64 -0.61 15.16 4.09
C VAL A 64 0.91 15.21 4.15
N ILE A 65 1.54 14.26 4.87
CA ILE A 65 2.99 14.18 5.04
C ILE A 65 3.51 12.96 4.29
N ASP A 66 4.51 13.15 3.41
CA ASP A 66 5.17 12.03 2.73
C ASP A 66 6.69 12.25 2.64
N MET A 67 7.43 11.14 2.76
CA MET A 67 8.88 11.15 2.67
C MET A 67 9.42 11.26 1.23
N GLY A 68 8.59 11.03 0.24
CA GLY A 68 8.89 11.15 -1.19
C GLY A 68 8.57 12.52 -1.76
N ASN A 69 8.58 12.60 -3.08
CA ASN A 69 8.35 13.83 -3.83
C ASN A 69 6.88 14.00 -4.28
N ASP A 70 6.55 15.24 -4.64
CA ASP A 70 5.31 15.55 -5.37
C ASP A 70 5.32 14.92 -6.77
N PRO A 71 4.17 14.75 -7.42
CA PRO A 71 4.09 14.04 -8.70
C PRO A 71 4.83 14.72 -9.85
N PHE A 72 5.13 16.03 -9.76
CA PHE A 72 5.89 16.74 -10.78
C PHE A 72 7.41 16.53 -10.66
N LYS A 73 7.88 16.10 -9.48
CA LYS A 73 9.31 15.90 -9.18
C LYS A 73 9.65 14.45 -8.88
N ARG A 74 8.64 13.57 -8.76
CA ARG A 74 8.83 12.17 -8.48
C ARG A 74 9.60 11.50 -9.62
N LYS A 75 10.65 10.77 -9.27
CA LYS A 75 11.52 10.07 -10.21
C LYS A 75 11.10 8.61 -10.34
N PRO A 76 11.46 7.94 -11.46
CA PRO A 76 11.17 6.52 -11.67
C PRO A 76 11.68 5.59 -10.55
N GLU A 77 12.81 5.95 -9.91
CA GLU A 77 13.41 5.17 -8.81
C GLU A 77 12.62 5.29 -7.50
N GLU A 78 11.78 6.30 -7.36
CA GLU A 78 10.95 6.53 -6.16
C GLU A 78 9.65 5.71 -6.21
N VAL A 79 9.78 4.39 -6.43
CA VAL A 79 8.62 3.49 -6.60
C VAL A 79 7.73 3.45 -5.35
N MET A 80 8.32 3.50 -4.15
CA MET A 80 7.61 3.22 -2.91
C MET A 80 7.08 4.45 -2.18
N THR A 81 7.48 5.67 -2.58
CA THR A 81 7.19 6.92 -1.85
C THR A 81 6.65 8.00 -2.77
N GLY A 82 6.10 9.08 -2.21
CA GLY A 82 5.52 10.19 -2.96
C GLY A 82 4.04 9.99 -3.30
N PHE A 83 3.50 10.87 -4.13
CA PHE A 83 2.07 10.90 -4.44
C PHE A 83 1.58 9.58 -5.07
N LEU A 84 0.49 9.02 -4.56
CA LEU A 84 -0.05 7.67 -4.80
C LEU A 84 0.85 6.53 -4.32
N GLY A 85 2.05 6.79 -3.76
CA GLY A 85 2.95 5.76 -3.24
C GLY A 85 3.27 4.68 -4.29
N ALA A 86 3.39 3.42 -3.86
CA ALA A 86 3.61 2.29 -4.78
C ALA A 86 2.47 2.12 -5.81
N GLY A 87 1.25 2.54 -5.49
CA GLY A 87 0.12 2.52 -6.44
C GLY A 87 0.31 3.44 -7.63
N GLY A 88 1.03 4.56 -7.46
CA GLY A 88 1.35 5.51 -8.53
C GLY A 88 2.51 5.07 -9.44
N TRP A 89 3.13 3.94 -9.14
CA TRP A 89 4.19 3.31 -9.92
C TRP A 89 4.03 1.79 -9.90
N SER A 90 2.91 1.32 -10.41
CA SER A 90 2.51 -0.09 -10.43
C SER A 90 2.05 -0.50 -11.82
N ASP A 91 1.45 -1.68 -11.95
CA ASP A 91 0.79 -2.12 -13.18
C ASP A 91 -0.56 -1.41 -13.45
N GLY A 92 -1.05 -0.61 -12.50
CA GLY A 92 -2.30 0.13 -12.63
C GLY A 92 -3.55 -0.76 -12.67
N LYS A 93 -3.52 -1.94 -12.06
CA LYS A 93 -4.68 -2.82 -11.96
C LYS A 93 -5.54 -2.50 -10.75
N LEU A 94 -6.81 -2.20 -11.01
CA LEU A 94 -7.83 -2.05 -9.98
C LEU A 94 -8.66 -3.33 -9.93
N THR A 95 -8.31 -4.21 -8.99
CA THR A 95 -9.01 -5.48 -8.78
C THR A 95 -10.40 -5.23 -8.21
N TYR A 96 -11.43 -5.81 -8.81
CA TYR A 96 -12.82 -5.59 -8.44
C TYR A 96 -13.43 -6.85 -7.82
N HIS A 97 -12.90 -7.22 -6.63
CA HIS A 97 -13.38 -8.38 -5.88
C HIS A 97 -12.94 -8.31 -4.42
N THR A 98 -13.86 -8.47 -3.47
CA THR A 98 -13.65 -8.30 -2.04
C THR A 98 -12.70 -9.30 -1.40
N SER A 99 -12.54 -10.49 -1.98
CA SER A 99 -11.59 -11.51 -1.50
C SER A 99 -10.14 -11.30 -1.97
N ILE A 100 -9.87 -10.22 -2.73
CA ILE A 100 -8.55 -9.94 -3.28
C ILE A 100 -8.01 -8.64 -2.71
N GLY A 101 -6.77 -8.68 -2.22
CA GLY A 101 -6.05 -7.48 -1.77
C GLY A 101 -6.27 -7.09 -0.31
N GLY A 102 -7.02 -7.85 0.47
CA GLY A 102 -7.25 -7.59 1.89
C GLY A 102 -8.62 -8.04 2.37
N HIS A 103 -9.05 -7.53 3.51
CA HIS A 103 -10.25 -8.00 4.21
C HIS A 103 -11.25 -6.86 4.50
N LEU A 104 -11.39 -5.90 3.57
CA LEU A 104 -12.27 -4.74 3.79
C LEU A 104 -13.71 -5.15 4.11
N SER A 105 -14.23 -6.17 3.44
CA SER A 105 -15.57 -6.69 3.69
C SER A 105 -15.77 -7.25 5.11
N LYS A 106 -14.68 -7.66 5.79
CA LYS A 106 -14.72 -8.03 7.23
C LYS A 106 -15.16 -6.85 8.10
N TYR A 107 -14.80 -5.63 7.72
CA TYR A 107 -15.09 -4.42 8.48
C TYR A 107 -16.44 -3.82 8.15
N CYS A 108 -16.79 -3.72 6.88
CA CYS A 108 -17.98 -2.98 6.42
C CYS A 108 -19.03 -3.81 5.67
N GLY A 109 -18.80 -5.13 5.51
CA GLY A 109 -19.66 -5.99 4.69
C GLY A 109 -19.35 -5.90 3.19
N GLU A 110 -19.84 -6.90 2.42
CA GLU A 110 -19.54 -7.03 0.99
C GLU A 110 -20.10 -5.87 0.16
N GLU A 111 -21.36 -5.51 0.37
CA GLU A 111 -22.03 -4.45 -0.38
C GLU A 111 -21.33 -3.11 -0.23
N LYS A 112 -21.02 -2.73 1.01
CA LYS A 112 -20.30 -1.49 1.28
C LYS A 112 -18.88 -1.51 0.75
N ALA A 113 -18.19 -2.65 0.82
CA ALA A 113 -16.84 -2.80 0.24
C ALA A 113 -16.87 -2.57 -1.28
N MET A 114 -17.87 -3.11 -1.99
CA MET A 114 -18.03 -2.91 -3.43
C MET A 114 -18.35 -1.46 -3.78
N GLU A 115 -19.24 -0.79 -3.02
CA GLU A 115 -19.52 0.65 -3.18
C GLU A 115 -18.22 1.49 -3.05
N LEU A 116 -17.38 1.17 -2.07
CA LEU A 116 -16.10 1.85 -1.87
C LEU A 116 -15.11 1.58 -3.01
N PHE A 117 -15.12 0.36 -3.58
CA PHE A 117 -14.32 0.04 -4.76
C PHE A 117 -14.75 0.88 -5.97
N ASP A 118 -16.06 1.04 -6.18
CA ASP A 118 -16.59 1.91 -7.25
C ASP A 118 -16.13 3.36 -7.08
N GLN A 119 -16.06 3.87 -5.84
CA GLN A 119 -15.56 5.22 -5.58
C GLN A 119 -14.09 5.35 -5.94
N VAL A 120 -13.25 4.35 -5.60
CA VAL A 120 -11.82 4.35 -5.97
C VAL A 120 -11.65 4.33 -7.49
N ILE A 121 -12.36 3.44 -8.19
CA ILE A 121 -12.32 3.33 -9.66
C ILE A 121 -12.76 4.65 -10.30
N LYS A 122 -13.84 5.25 -9.79
CA LYS A 122 -14.33 6.56 -10.26
C LYS A 122 -13.26 7.64 -10.10
N ASN A 123 -12.52 7.66 -8.99
CA ASN A 123 -11.43 8.61 -8.79
C ASN A 123 -10.31 8.42 -9.81
N PHE A 124 -9.83 7.20 -10.01
CA PHE A 124 -8.81 6.93 -11.02
C PHE A 124 -9.27 7.32 -12.44
N LYS A 125 -10.52 7.03 -12.81
CA LYS A 125 -11.11 7.47 -14.10
C LYS A 125 -11.22 8.99 -14.21
N ARG A 126 -11.65 9.67 -13.14
CA ARG A 126 -11.81 11.14 -13.11
C ARG A 126 -10.52 11.88 -13.45
N PHE A 127 -9.39 11.39 -12.97
CA PHE A 127 -8.10 12.03 -13.17
C PHE A 127 -7.29 11.44 -14.33
N HIS A 128 -7.81 10.42 -14.99
CA HIS A 128 -7.18 9.81 -16.16
C HIS A 128 -7.27 10.73 -17.38
N PRO A 129 -6.18 10.93 -18.17
CA PRO A 129 -6.21 11.79 -19.36
C PRO A 129 -7.15 11.27 -20.46
N LYS A 130 -7.42 9.95 -20.45
CA LYS A 130 -8.30 9.25 -21.39
C LYS A 130 -9.21 8.26 -20.65
N PRO A 131 -10.20 8.71 -19.88
CA PRO A 131 -11.00 7.86 -19.01
C PRO A 131 -11.80 6.78 -19.77
N GLU A 132 -12.09 6.98 -21.05
CA GLU A 132 -12.77 6.02 -21.92
C GLU A 132 -11.93 4.78 -22.21
N GLU A 133 -10.62 4.84 -22.12
CA GLU A 133 -9.72 3.70 -22.29
C GLU A 133 -9.72 2.78 -21.06
N VAL A 134 -10.21 3.25 -19.91
CA VAL A 134 -10.27 2.48 -18.66
C VAL A 134 -11.53 1.62 -18.67
N GLN A 135 -11.40 0.37 -19.07
CA GLN A 135 -12.48 -0.59 -19.16
C GLN A 135 -12.28 -1.75 -18.19
N CYS A 136 -13.38 -2.34 -17.74
CA CYS A 136 -13.36 -3.54 -16.93
C CYS A 136 -13.21 -4.78 -17.83
N SER A 137 -12.21 -5.57 -17.55
CA SER A 137 -12.09 -6.92 -18.12
C SER A 137 -12.82 -7.90 -17.22
N HIS A 138 -13.91 -8.48 -17.69
CA HIS A 138 -14.65 -9.53 -17.00
C HIS A 138 -14.17 -10.90 -17.46
N PRO A 139 -14.00 -11.86 -16.53
CA PRO A 139 -13.77 -13.26 -16.91
C PRO A 139 -14.95 -13.79 -17.73
N ILE A 140 -14.65 -14.58 -18.78
CA ILE A 140 -15.68 -15.11 -19.69
C ILE A 140 -16.26 -16.41 -19.13
N GLU A 141 -15.35 -17.35 -18.73
CA GLU A 141 -15.72 -18.68 -18.23
C GLU A 141 -14.59 -19.27 -17.37
N GLU A 142 -14.88 -20.33 -16.64
CA GLU A 142 -13.86 -21.07 -15.90
C GLU A 142 -13.39 -22.29 -16.71
N PRO A 143 -12.11 -22.35 -17.14
CA PRO A 143 -11.62 -23.40 -18.00
C PRO A 143 -11.36 -24.72 -17.27
N ASP A 144 -11.89 -25.84 -17.76
CA ASP A 144 -11.72 -27.17 -17.14
C ASP A 144 -10.30 -27.70 -17.21
N PHE A 145 -9.51 -27.30 -18.20
CA PHE A 145 -8.13 -27.83 -18.40
C PHE A 145 -7.17 -27.47 -17.27
N ILE A 146 -7.51 -26.47 -16.44
CA ILE A 146 -6.71 -26.05 -15.27
C ILE A 146 -6.95 -26.97 -14.07
N LYS A 147 -8.18 -27.43 -13.88
CA LYS A 147 -8.67 -28.11 -12.65
C LYS A 147 -7.86 -29.33 -12.21
N PRO A 148 -7.28 -30.17 -13.10
CA PRO A 148 -6.49 -31.32 -12.65
C PRO A 148 -5.22 -30.98 -11.86
N TYR A 149 -4.70 -29.75 -12.02
CA TYR A 149 -3.41 -29.34 -11.45
C TYR A 149 -3.50 -28.16 -10.50
N PHE A 150 -4.45 -27.24 -10.75
CA PHE A 150 -4.61 -26.00 -9.97
C PHE A 150 -6.06 -25.70 -9.67
N GLY A 151 -6.29 -25.11 -8.52
CA GLY A 151 -7.46 -24.27 -8.35
C GLY A 151 -7.26 -22.97 -9.13
N LEU A 152 -8.36 -22.41 -9.61
CA LEU A 152 -8.37 -21.16 -10.37
C LEU A 152 -9.27 -20.13 -9.67
N ARG A 153 -8.85 -18.88 -9.64
CA ARG A 153 -9.69 -17.76 -9.25
C ARG A 153 -9.63 -16.69 -10.31
N LEU A 154 -10.77 -16.33 -10.81
CA LEU A 154 -11.01 -15.29 -11.81
C LEU A 154 -11.80 -14.16 -11.17
N PHE A 155 -11.55 -12.92 -11.59
CA PHE A 155 -12.22 -11.74 -11.07
C PHE A 155 -12.12 -10.58 -12.06
N PRO A 156 -13.08 -9.63 -12.01
CA PRO A 156 -13.03 -8.45 -12.85
C PRO A 156 -11.84 -7.55 -12.47
N VAL A 157 -11.22 -6.92 -13.48
CA VAL A 157 -10.09 -6.01 -13.32
C VAL A 157 -10.28 -4.79 -14.21
N TRP A 158 -10.10 -3.61 -13.64
CA TRP A 158 -9.94 -2.37 -14.38
C TRP A 158 -8.45 -2.12 -14.57
N HIS A 159 -7.99 -2.01 -15.80
CA HIS A 159 -6.58 -1.80 -16.10
C HIS A 159 -6.31 -0.36 -16.57
N ILE A 160 -5.54 0.37 -15.77
CA ILE A 160 -5.10 1.75 -16.03
C ILE A 160 -3.86 1.75 -16.94
N GLY A 161 -2.88 0.89 -16.64
CA GLY A 161 -1.55 0.90 -17.24
C GLY A 161 -0.54 1.73 -16.46
N THR A 162 0.71 1.27 -16.42
CA THR A 162 1.81 1.96 -15.73
C THR A 162 2.07 3.34 -16.33
N ASP A 163 1.90 3.49 -17.63
CA ASP A 163 2.17 4.67 -18.44
C ASP A 163 1.28 5.87 -18.08
N TYR A 164 0.03 5.67 -17.68
CA TYR A 164 -0.89 6.77 -17.33
C TYR A 164 -0.83 7.21 -15.87
N LEU A 165 -0.27 6.41 -14.97
CA LEU A 165 -0.32 6.68 -13.52
C LEU A 165 0.36 7.99 -13.13
N HIS A 166 1.42 8.39 -13.84
CA HIS A 166 2.11 9.63 -13.56
C HIS A 166 1.25 10.87 -13.87
N GLU A 167 0.54 10.86 -15.00
CA GLU A 167 -0.34 11.96 -15.39
C GLU A 167 -1.59 12.02 -14.50
N ILE A 168 -2.16 10.86 -14.18
CA ILE A 168 -3.24 10.75 -13.17
C ILE A 168 -2.77 11.38 -11.86
N GLY A 169 -1.55 11.08 -11.41
CA GLY A 169 -0.99 11.64 -10.19
C GLY A 169 -0.93 13.17 -10.21
N LYS A 170 -0.49 13.77 -11.32
CA LYS A 170 -0.43 15.23 -11.47
C LYS A 170 -1.80 15.88 -11.44
N ASN A 171 -2.75 15.34 -12.20
CA ASN A 171 -4.12 15.87 -12.26
C ASN A 171 -4.80 15.78 -10.88
N TRP A 172 -4.61 14.67 -10.19
CA TRP A 172 -5.21 14.44 -8.88
C TRP A 172 -4.58 15.32 -7.79
N TYR A 173 -3.27 15.46 -7.80
CA TYR A 173 -2.56 16.36 -6.89
C TYR A 173 -3.01 17.80 -7.04
N THR A 174 -3.10 18.29 -8.29
CA THR A 174 -3.61 19.63 -8.60
C THR A 174 -5.01 19.83 -8.02
N HIS A 175 -5.92 18.87 -8.24
CA HIS A 175 -7.26 18.95 -7.65
C HIS A 175 -7.23 19.09 -6.12
N LEU A 176 -6.42 18.32 -5.43
CA LEU A 176 -6.35 18.38 -3.95
C LEU A 176 -5.74 19.69 -3.45
N THR A 177 -4.69 20.17 -4.08
CA THR A 177 -4.05 21.44 -3.70
C THR A 177 -4.95 22.65 -3.98
N ASP A 178 -5.66 22.66 -5.10
CA ASP A 178 -6.62 23.72 -5.43
C ASP A 178 -7.80 23.78 -4.46
N ASN A 179 -8.09 22.66 -3.78
CA ASN A 179 -9.12 22.56 -2.75
C ASN A 179 -8.54 22.61 -1.31
N GLY A 180 -7.34 23.15 -1.14
CA GLY A 180 -6.79 23.51 0.17
C GLY A 180 -6.13 22.38 0.96
N VAL A 181 -5.83 21.24 0.35
CA VAL A 181 -5.03 20.20 1.01
C VAL A 181 -3.57 20.63 1.01
N GLU A 182 -2.97 20.68 2.20
CA GLU A 182 -1.55 20.98 2.36
C GLU A 182 -0.71 19.71 2.26
N PHE A 183 0.41 19.76 1.52
CA PHE A 183 1.34 18.65 1.40
C PHE A 183 2.72 18.99 1.93
N MET A 184 3.27 18.13 2.77
CA MET A 184 4.63 18.20 3.29
C MET A 184 5.47 17.09 2.66
N TRP A 185 6.16 17.42 1.57
CA TRP A 185 7.01 16.50 0.81
C TRP A 185 8.43 16.39 1.37
N ASN A 186 9.12 15.30 1.05
CA ASN A 186 10.48 15.02 1.55
C ASN A 186 10.56 15.11 3.07
N THR A 187 9.47 14.76 3.74
CA THR A 187 9.31 14.88 5.19
C THR A 187 9.09 13.48 5.78
N LYS A 188 10.08 13.02 6.54
CA LYS A 188 10.01 11.73 7.22
C LYS A 188 9.48 11.92 8.62
N VAL A 189 8.33 11.34 8.94
CA VAL A 189 7.84 11.23 10.32
C VAL A 189 8.76 10.28 11.08
N THR A 190 9.23 10.71 12.24
CA THR A 190 10.22 9.99 13.06
C THR A 190 9.62 9.46 14.35
N ASP A 191 8.58 10.11 14.88
CA ASP A 191 7.84 9.64 16.04
C ASP A 191 6.41 10.24 16.03
N ILE A 192 5.50 9.56 16.70
CA ILE A 192 4.13 10.02 16.90
C ILE A 192 3.78 9.85 18.39
N ASP A 193 3.26 10.91 18.99
CA ASP A 193 2.69 10.84 20.33
C ASP A 193 1.16 10.79 20.22
N PHE A 194 0.58 9.61 20.52
CA PHE A 194 -0.88 9.41 20.49
C PHE A 194 -1.58 10.01 21.70
N ILE A 195 -0.86 10.25 22.80
CA ILE A 195 -1.42 10.79 24.06
C ILE A 195 -1.53 12.29 23.96
N TYR A 196 -0.43 12.96 23.60
CA TYR A 196 -0.36 14.43 23.50
C TYR A 196 -0.65 14.94 22.07
N LYS A 197 -0.91 14.04 21.11
CA LYS A 197 -1.28 14.33 19.72
C LYS A 197 -0.26 15.18 18.96
N PHE A 198 0.99 14.74 19.01
CA PHE A 198 2.10 15.36 18.28
C PHE A 198 2.77 14.40 17.32
N ILE A 199 3.24 14.95 16.22
CA ILE A 199 4.05 14.26 15.22
C ILE A 199 5.43 14.93 15.19
N ASN A 200 6.47 14.15 15.41
CA ASN A 200 7.84 14.58 15.18
C ASN A 200 8.29 14.16 13.79
N PHE A 201 8.93 15.06 13.07
CA PHE A 201 9.40 14.78 11.72
C PHE A 201 10.73 15.46 11.41
N SER A 202 11.47 14.88 10.47
CA SER A 202 12.67 15.46 9.88
C SER A 202 12.40 15.81 8.42
N ALA A 203 12.70 17.05 8.05
CA ALA A 203 12.74 17.47 6.64
C ALA A 203 14.18 17.29 6.09
N LYS A 204 14.34 17.21 4.76
CA LYS A 204 15.68 17.12 4.12
C LYS A 204 16.62 18.29 4.45
N LYS A 205 16.10 19.39 4.98
CA LYS A 205 16.92 20.48 5.56
C LYS A 205 16.99 20.25 7.07
N PRO A 206 18.14 19.86 7.63
CA PRO A 206 18.28 19.36 9.01
C PRO A 206 18.14 20.42 10.11
N GLU A 207 17.79 21.66 9.79
CA GLU A 207 17.80 22.77 10.76
C GLU A 207 16.57 22.84 11.65
N PHE A 208 15.53 22.03 11.38
CA PHE A 208 14.31 22.05 12.16
C PHE A 208 13.78 20.63 12.43
N ASN A 209 14.01 20.12 13.64
CA ASN A 209 13.10 19.13 14.20
C ASN A 209 11.79 19.84 14.45
N SER A 210 10.83 19.63 13.56
CA SER A 210 9.55 20.30 13.65
C SER A 210 8.53 19.37 14.28
N VAL A 211 7.66 19.95 15.08
CA VAL A 211 6.54 19.26 15.75
C VAL A 211 5.25 19.79 15.15
N LEU A 212 4.34 18.90 14.81
CA LEU A 212 3.01 19.23 14.31
C LEU A 212 1.96 18.61 15.25
N SER A 213 1.01 19.39 15.71
CA SER A 213 -0.15 18.87 16.45
C SER A 213 -1.25 18.42 15.48
N TYR A 214 -2.08 17.48 15.93
CA TYR A 214 -3.25 17.01 15.21
C TYR A 214 -4.44 16.79 16.14
N ASP A 215 -5.64 16.86 15.60
CA ASP A 215 -6.86 16.41 16.28
C ASP A 215 -7.20 14.97 15.87
N ARG A 216 -7.01 14.65 14.59
CA ARG A 216 -7.15 13.31 14.02
C ARG A 216 -5.91 12.93 13.21
N LEU A 217 -5.58 11.66 13.25
CA LEU A 217 -4.43 11.09 12.55
C LEU A 217 -4.84 9.90 11.69
N MET A 218 -4.51 9.92 10.40
CA MET A 218 -4.59 8.76 9.54
C MET A 218 -3.18 8.23 9.23
N PHE A 219 -2.91 6.98 9.60
CA PHE A 219 -1.63 6.31 9.43
C PHE A 219 -1.68 5.37 8.23
N GLY A 220 -1.09 5.79 7.10
CA GLY A 220 -1.10 5.08 5.83
C GLY A 220 0.28 5.00 5.17
N VAL A 221 1.31 4.64 5.93
CA VAL A 221 2.74 4.72 5.54
C VAL A 221 3.18 3.71 4.48
N GLY A 222 2.32 2.81 4.06
CA GLY A 222 2.66 1.83 3.03
C GLY A 222 3.75 0.83 3.46
N LYS A 223 4.24 0.08 2.47
CA LYS A 223 5.23 -1.00 2.64
C LYS A 223 6.57 -0.49 3.22
N SER A 224 7.00 0.72 2.85
CA SER A 224 8.25 1.31 3.35
C SER A 224 8.19 1.77 4.80
N GLY A 225 7.01 1.85 5.40
CA GLY A 225 6.80 2.26 6.78
C GLY A 225 6.46 1.14 7.75
N ILE A 226 6.61 -0.13 7.37
CA ILE A 226 6.27 -1.28 8.23
C ILE A 226 7.06 -1.26 9.55
N ASP A 227 8.37 -1.01 9.50
CA ASP A 227 9.20 -0.91 10.72
C ASP A 227 8.70 0.19 11.66
N PHE A 228 8.27 1.32 11.09
CA PHE A 228 7.73 2.42 11.88
C PHE A 228 6.37 2.07 12.53
N GLY A 229 5.49 1.42 11.76
CA GLY A 229 4.22 0.90 12.29
C GLY A 229 4.43 -0.13 13.41
N LYS A 230 5.42 -1.02 13.27
CA LYS A 230 5.82 -1.99 14.29
C LYS A 230 6.33 -1.30 15.56
N GLN A 231 7.20 -0.31 15.43
CA GLN A 231 7.70 0.49 16.57
C GLN A 231 6.56 1.20 17.33
N LEU A 232 5.57 1.76 16.61
CA LEU A 232 4.40 2.38 17.24
C LEU A 232 3.53 1.33 17.95
N ALA A 233 3.34 0.16 17.35
CA ALA A 233 2.58 -0.93 17.97
C ALA A 233 3.26 -1.40 19.28
N GLU A 234 4.58 -1.53 19.28
CA GLU A 234 5.36 -1.85 20.48
C GLU A 234 5.30 -0.72 21.53
N LYS A 235 5.51 0.54 21.12
CA LYS A 235 5.51 1.71 22.01
C LYS A 235 4.19 1.88 22.77
N TYR A 236 3.07 1.61 22.11
CA TYR A 236 1.73 1.78 22.67
C TYR A 236 1.06 0.48 23.06
N GLU A 237 1.81 -0.64 23.02
CA GLU A 237 1.28 -1.98 23.35
C GLU A 237 -0.02 -2.28 22.60
N LEU A 238 -0.05 -1.95 21.29
CA LEU A 238 -1.24 -2.18 20.47
C LEU A 238 -1.41 -3.70 20.25
N PRO A 239 -2.60 -4.24 20.45
CA PRO A 239 -2.86 -5.63 20.10
C PRO A 239 -2.77 -5.78 18.59
N THR A 240 -2.01 -6.78 18.11
CA THR A 240 -1.78 -7.02 16.68
C THR A 240 -2.01 -8.48 16.32
N GLU A 241 -2.47 -8.74 15.09
CA GLU A 241 -2.52 -10.08 14.50
C GLU A 241 -1.25 -10.31 13.64
N PRO A 242 -0.50 -11.41 13.84
CA PRO A 242 0.63 -11.75 12.99
C PRO A 242 0.14 -12.14 11.59
N LYS A 243 0.92 -11.80 10.57
CA LYS A 243 0.63 -12.17 9.17
C LYS A 243 1.60 -13.25 8.69
N PRO A 244 1.18 -14.14 7.77
CA PRO A 244 2.06 -15.16 7.23
C PRO A 244 3.17 -14.54 6.36
N VAL A 245 4.26 -15.29 6.18
CA VAL A 245 5.27 -14.95 5.16
C VAL A 245 4.68 -15.11 3.78
N GLN A 246 4.93 -14.14 2.87
CA GLN A 246 4.62 -14.26 1.45
C GLN A 246 5.86 -13.92 0.62
N ILE A 247 6.52 -14.94 0.10
CA ILE A 247 7.76 -14.85 -0.66
C ILE A 247 7.75 -15.87 -1.81
N GLY A 248 8.49 -15.58 -2.87
CA GLY A 248 8.60 -16.48 -4.01
C GLY A 248 9.41 -15.87 -5.14
N VAL A 249 8.95 -16.08 -6.36
CA VAL A 249 9.65 -15.68 -7.58
C VAL A 249 8.73 -14.94 -8.54
N ARG A 250 9.29 -14.13 -9.42
CA ARG A 250 8.63 -13.57 -10.59
C ARG A 250 8.87 -14.47 -11.78
N PHE A 251 7.83 -15.07 -12.30
CA PHE A 251 7.86 -15.92 -13.48
C PHE A 251 7.63 -15.08 -14.74
N GLU A 252 8.34 -15.39 -15.83
CA GLU A 252 8.18 -14.76 -17.14
C GLU A 252 8.26 -15.78 -18.25
N ALA A 253 7.40 -15.67 -19.26
CA ALA A 253 7.43 -16.49 -20.47
C ALA A 253 6.74 -15.77 -21.64
N PRO A 254 6.91 -16.24 -22.90
CA PRO A 254 6.13 -15.76 -24.03
C PRO A 254 4.63 -15.94 -23.81
N GLN A 255 3.88 -14.89 -24.09
CA GLN A 255 2.44 -14.81 -23.84
C GLN A 255 1.65 -15.93 -24.54
N HIS A 256 2.06 -16.34 -25.72
CA HIS A 256 1.34 -17.34 -26.50
C HIS A 256 1.14 -18.69 -25.79
N HIS A 257 2.01 -19.03 -24.81
CA HIS A 257 1.83 -20.22 -23.99
C HIS A 257 0.60 -20.15 -23.09
N PHE A 258 0.24 -18.95 -22.67
CA PHE A 258 -0.89 -18.70 -21.76
C PHE A 258 -2.11 -18.09 -22.45
N GLN A 259 -2.08 -17.96 -23.81
CA GLN A 259 -3.09 -17.19 -24.54
C GLN A 259 -4.52 -17.66 -24.26
N LYS A 260 -4.76 -18.97 -24.19
CA LYS A 260 -6.08 -19.53 -23.85
C LYS A 260 -6.62 -19.05 -22.51
N LEU A 261 -5.75 -18.84 -21.53
CA LEU A 261 -6.15 -18.36 -20.19
C LEU A 261 -6.27 -16.84 -20.15
N ILE A 262 -5.39 -16.14 -20.88
CA ILE A 262 -5.41 -14.68 -21.01
C ILE A 262 -6.68 -14.21 -21.75
N ASP A 263 -7.12 -14.94 -22.77
CA ASP A 263 -8.36 -14.64 -23.48
C ASP A 263 -9.60 -14.77 -22.58
N ILE A 264 -9.53 -15.64 -21.57
CA ILE A 264 -10.60 -15.82 -20.58
C ILE A 264 -10.56 -14.72 -19.51
N SER A 265 -9.37 -14.39 -19.02
CA SER A 265 -9.20 -13.40 -17.96
C SER A 265 -7.85 -12.70 -18.06
N TYR A 266 -7.85 -11.36 -17.99
CA TYR A 266 -6.64 -10.56 -18.02
C TYR A 266 -5.70 -10.85 -16.84
N ASP A 267 -6.25 -10.99 -15.63
CA ASP A 267 -5.50 -11.37 -14.43
C ASP A 267 -6.14 -12.60 -13.79
N PHE A 268 -5.39 -13.67 -13.70
CA PHE A 268 -5.83 -14.95 -13.16
C PHE A 268 -4.98 -15.34 -11.95
N LYS A 269 -5.55 -16.11 -11.04
CA LYS A 269 -4.81 -16.70 -9.91
C LYS A 269 -4.89 -18.22 -10.00
N LEU A 270 -3.80 -18.84 -10.41
CA LEU A 270 -3.58 -20.27 -10.20
C LEU A 270 -3.18 -20.48 -8.76
N TYR A 271 -3.79 -21.43 -8.07
CA TYR A 271 -3.40 -21.71 -6.68
C TYR A 271 -3.29 -23.22 -6.43
N LYS A 272 -2.38 -23.55 -5.54
CA LYS A 272 -2.14 -24.93 -5.11
C LYS A 272 -1.86 -24.94 -3.59
N LYS A 273 -2.45 -25.90 -2.88
CA LYS A 273 -2.23 -26.08 -1.44
C LYS A 273 -1.37 -27.32 -1.23
N PHE A 274 -0.42 -27.18 -0.34
CA PHE A 274 0.35 -28.23 0.30
C PHE A 274 0.05 -28.19 1.79
N ASP A 275 0.60 -29.08 2.61
CA ASP A 275 0.23 -29.20 4.03
C ASP A 275 0.22 -27.85 4.78
N ASN A 276 1.38 -27.24 4.98
CA ASN A 276 1.54 -25.96 5.71
C ASN A 276 1.76 -24.74 4.81
N VAL A 277 1.76 -24.95 3.48
CA VAL A 277 2.13 -23.98 2.49
C VAL A 277 1.05 -23.89 1.43
N SER A 278 0.76 -22.68 0.97
CA SER A 278 -0.05 -22.46 -0.22
C SER A 278 0.69 -21.60 -1.22
N LEU A 279 0.67 -21.99 -2.48
CA LEU A 279 1.22 -21.22 -3.59
C LEU A 279 0.10 -20.66 -4.45
N ARG A 280 0.35 -19.46 -4.96
CA ARG A 280 -0.55 -18.83 -5.93
C ARG A 280 0.21 -18.00 -6.95
N SER A 281 -0.30 -17.93 -8.19
CA SER A 281 0.10 -16.86 -9.09
C SER A 281 -0.44 -15.52 -8.61
N PHE A 282 0.29 -14.47 -8.92
CA PHE A 282 -0.03 -13.12 -8.42
C PHE A 282 0.35 -12.07 -9.46
N CYS A 283 -0.52 -11.08 -9.66
CA CYS A 283 -0.25 -9.92 -10.49
C CYS A 283 0.23 -10.30 -11.91
N THR A 284 -0.66 -10.91 -12.69
CA THR A 284 -0.38 -11.28 -14.09
C THR A 284 -0.35 -10.03 -14.97
N ASN A 285 0.69 -9.89 -15.78
CA ASN A 285 0.87 -8.80 -16.72
C ASN A 285 1.08 -9.37 -18.12
N ASN A 286 0.42 -8.79 -19.11
CA ASN A 286 0.35 -9.30 -20.47
C ASN A 286 0.61 -8.20 -21.51
N ASN A 287 0.89 -8.57 -22.73
CA ASN A 287 1.09 -7.71 -23.90
C ASN A 287 2.34 -6.84 -23.82
N ALA A 288 2.28 -5.70 -23.17
CA ALA A 288 3.39 -4.80 -22.91
C ALA A 288 3.94 -5.00 -21.48
N ALA A 289 4.11 -6.27 -21.12
CA ALA A 289 4.54 -6.69 -19.78
C ALA A 289 6.06 -6.57 -19.60
N PHE A 290 6.49 -6.09 -18.44
CA PHE A 290 7.90 -6.03 -18.07
C PHE A 290 8.09 -6.30 -16.58
N VAL A 291 9.30 -6.66 -16.19
CA VAL A 291 9.67 -6.85 -14.79
C VAL A 291 10.49 -5.66 -14.33
N ALA A 292 10.14 -5.10 -13.18
CA ALA A 292 10.82 -3.97 -12.56
C ALA A 292 11.44 -4.38 -11.22
N VAL A 293 12.50 -3.69 -10.84
CA VAL A 293 13.14 -3.82 -9.53
C VAL A 293 12.50 -2.85 -8.55
N GLU A 294 12.10 -3.35 -7.39
CA GLU A 294 11.68 -2.55 -6.25
C GLU A 294 12.75 -2.61 -5.17
N ASP A 295 13.19 -1.47 -4.67
CA ASP A 295 14.04 -1.39 -3.48
C ASP A 295 13.17 -1.16 -2.25
N THR A 296 13.27 -2.04 -1.27
CA THR A 296 12.61 -1.90 0.02
C THR A 296 13.57 -2.35 1.12
N TYR A 297 13.85 -1.46 2.06
CA TYR A 297 14.79 -1.71 3.17
C TYR A 297 16.23 -2.02 2.71
N GLY A 298 16.66 -1.43 1.58
CA GLY A 298 17.98 -1.66 1.00
C GLY A 298 18.14 -3.05 0.37
N ASN A 299 17.03 -3.73 0.08
CA ASN A 299 17.01 -5.00 -0.63
C ASN A 299 16.15 -4.88 -1.88
N HIS A 300 16.61 -5.50 -2.96
CA HIS A 300 15.86 -5.55 -4.21
C HIS A 300 14.87 -6.72 -4.23
N SER A 301 13.72 -6.49 -4.82
CA SER A 301 12.74 -7.51 -5.17
C SER A 301 12.17 -7.22 -6.56
N TYR A 302 11.55 -8.23 -7.18
CA TYR A 302 11.04 -8.11 -8.54
C TYR A 302 9.53 -8.00 -8.52
N ASN A 303 9.01 -7.09 -9.34
CA ASN A 303 7.56 -6.93 -9.50
C ASN A 303 7.22 -6.80 -10.99
N GLY A 304 5.98 -7.09 -11.37
CA GLY A 304 5.52 -6.99 -12.74
C GLY A 304 4.74 -5.72 -12.99
N HIS A 305 4.93 -5.19 -14.19
CA HIS A 305 4.22 -4.04 -14.71
C HIS A 305 3.70 -4.34 -16.11
N ALA A 306 2.70 -3.59 -16.55
CA ALA A 306 2.23 -3.60 -17.93
C ALA A 306 1.84 -2.19 -18.36
N LYS A 307 2.24 -1.80 -19.58
CA LYS A 307 1.80 -0.57 -20.21
C LYS A 307 0.50 -0.80 -20.96
N LYS A 308 -0.31 0.23 -21.07
CA LYS A 308 -1.54 0.23 -21.86
C LYS A 308 -1.27 0.55 -23.32
N ASP A 309 -0.28 1.41 -23.59
CA ASP A 309 0.14 1.78 -24.94
C ASP A 309 0.75 0.59 -25.67
N MET A 310 0.07 0.13 -26.70
CA MET A 310 0.46 -1.03 -27.51
C MET A 310 1.74 -0.83 -28.32
N SER A 311 2.29 0.39 -28.41
CA SER A 311 3.61 0.62 -28.99
C SER A 311 4.74 -0.06 -28.20
N TYR A 312 4.49 -0.40 -26.93
CA TYR A 312 5.42 -1.12 -26.05
C TYR A 312 5.19 -2.65 -26.06
N ARG A 313 4.33 -3.16 -26.93
CA ARG A 313 4.04 -4.60 -27.01
C ARG A 313 5.31 -5.41 -27.21
N ASN A 314 5.48 -6.46 -26.40
CA ASN A 314 6.64 -7.36 -26.44
C ASN A 314 6.28 -8.85 -26.44
N ASP A 315 4.99 -9.16 -26.50
CA ASP A 315 4.44 -10.53 -26.55
C ASP A 315 4.91 -11.43 -25.37
N MET A 316 5.22 -10.79 -24.23
CA MET A 316 5.59 -11.47 -22.99
C MET A 316 4.45 -11.41 -21.98
N THR A 317 4.44 -12.38 -21.08
CA THR A 317 3.63 -12.37 -19.87
C THR A 317 4.50 -12.67 -18.66
N ASN A 318 4.20 -12.05 -17.54
CA ASN A 318 4.83 -12.36 -16.28
C ASN A 318 3.83 -12.34 -15.12
N PHE A 319 4.11 -13.12 -14.09
CA PHE A 319 3.36 -13.14 -12.84
C PHE A 319 4.23 -13.64 -11.68
N GLY A 320 3.95 -13.19 -10.47
CA GLY A 320 4.59 -13.74 -9.28
C GLY A 320 4.07 -15.13 -8.97
N ILE A 321 4.92 -16.01 -8.51
CA ILE A 321 4.56 -17.27 -7.85
C ILE A 321 4.91 -17.08 -6.39
N LEU A 322 3.89 -16.75 -5.58
CA LEU A 322 4.05 -16.45 -4.16
C LEU A 322 3.63 -17.63 -3.31
N MET A 323 4.51 -18.01 -2.43
CA MET A 323 4.30 -18.98 -1.39
C MET A 323 3.87 -18.28 -0.11
N GLU A 324 2.78 -18.72 0.49
CA GLU A 324 2.34 -18.30 1.82
C GLU A 324 2.73 -19.38 2.83
N ILE A 325 3.60 -19.01 3.79
CA ILE A 325 4.10 -19.90 4.84
C ILE A 325 3.51 -19.43 6.16
N LYS A 326 2.79 -20.32 6.85
CA LYS A 326 2.21 -20.08 8.17
C LYS A 326 3.12 -20.60 9.27
N GLY A 327 2.93 -20.10 10.48
CA GLY A 327 3.63 -20.62 11.68
C GLY A 327 5.08 -20.17 11.80
N ILE A 328 5.55 -19.22 10.97
CA ILE A 328 6.87 -18.62 11.12
C ILE A 328 6.84 -17.62 12.27
N ASP A 329 7.76 -17.78 13.22
CA ASP A 329 8.01 -16.74 14.21
C ASP A 329 8.64 -15.51 13.55
N LYS A 330 8.16 -14.31 13.92
CA LYS A 330 8.62 -13.04 13.36
C LYS A 330 8.67 -13.02 11.82
N PRO A 331 7.53 -13.21 11.14
CA PRO A 331 7.45 -13.42 9.70
C PRO A 331 8.06 -12.29 8.87
N PHE A 332 7.98 -11.05 9.34
CA PHE A 332 8.59 -9.90 8.68
C PHE A 332 10.13 -9.97 8.71
N ASP A 333 10.71 -10.27 9.87
CA ASP A 333 12.18 -10.36 10.03
C ASP A 333 12.71 -11.55 9.24
N TRP A 334 12.01 -12.69 9.29
CA TRP A 334 12.35 -13.88 8.49
C TRP A 334 12.36 -13.57 6.98
N SER A 335 11.34 -12.85 6.49
CA SER A 335 11.26 -12.48 5.07
C SER A 335 12.43 -11.59 4.65
N ARG A 336 12.86 -10.65 5.50
CA ARG A 336 14.02 -9.79 5.23
C ARG A 336 15.31 -10.59 5.16
N GLU A 337 15.53 -11.53 6.06
CA GLU A 337 16.71 -12.38 6.04
C GLU A 337 16.74 -13.30 4.81
N ALA A 338 15.60 -13.87 4.41
CA ALA A 338 15.50 -14.67 3.19
C ALA A 338 15.84 -13.83 1.94
N VAL A 339 15.28 -12.62 1.83
CA VAL A 339 15.61 -11.70 0.72
C VAL A 339 17.09 -11.34 0.72
N LYS A 340 17.69 -11.05 1.89
CA LYS A 340 19.10 -10.73 2.01
C LYS A 340 20.01 -11.87 1.56
N LYS A 341 19.68 -13.12 1.88
CA LYS A 341 20.41 -14.29 1.39
C LYS A 341 20.39 -14.37 -0.13
N LEU A 342 19.23 -14.14 -0.75
CA LEU A 342 19.10 -14.10 -2.21
C LEU A 342 19.91 -12.96 -2.85
N GLN A 343 19.99 -11.80 -2.19
CA GLN A 343 20.81 -10.66 -2.63
C GLN A 343 22.32 -10.97 -2.60
N ILE A 344 22.79 -11.68 -1.58
CA ILE A 344 24.22 -12.08 -1.44
C ILE A 344 24.59 -13.06 -2.56
N ALA A 345 23.67 -13.93 -2.96
CA ALA A 345 23.88 -14.88 -4.04
C ALA A 345 23.98 -14.23 -5.44
N GLY A 346 23.60 -12.97 -5.57
CA GLY A 346 23.71 -12.18 -6.80
C GLY A 346 22.50 -11.25 -6.97
N THR A 347 22.77 -9.98 -7.23
CA THR A 347 21.69 -8.99 -7.50
C THR A 347 20.91 -9.41 -8.73
N GLY A 348 19.66 -9.82 -8.52
CA GLY A 348 18.77 -10.18 -9.61
C GLY A 348 19.10 -11.54 -10.23
N THR A 349 18.83 -12.59 -9.49
CA THR A 349 19.03 -13.94 -9.99
C THR A 349 17.93 -14.28 -10.98
N TYR A 350 18.32 -14.46 -12.23
CA TYR A 350 17.47 -14.99 -13.29
C TYR A 350 17.86 -16.44 -13.58
N TYR A 351 16.88 -17.31 -13.68
CA TYR A 351 17.03 -18.70 -14.09
C TYR A 351 16.19 -18.95 -15.33
N SER A 352 16.79 -19.49 -16.37
CA SER A 352 16.09 -19.94 -17.57
C SER A 352 16.63 -21.28 -18.00
N PRO A 353 15.80 -22.32 -18.10
CA PRO A 353 16.23 -23.61 -18.62
C PRO A 353 16.66 -23.57 -20.09
N SER A 354 16.20 -22.58 -20.85
CA SER A 354 16.48 -22.43 -22.29
C SER A 354 17.57 -21.41 -22.62
N ASP A 355 18.33 -20.93 -21.65
CA ASP A 355 19.32 -19.84 -21.82
C ASP A 355 18.75 -18.56 -22.45
N ARG A 356 17.47 -18.37 -22.34
CA ARG A 356 16.76 -17.26 -22.95
C ARG A 356 17.09 -15.93 -22.25
N ILE A 357 17.34 -14.91 -23.05
CA ILE A 357 17.50 -13.54 -22.55
C ILE A 357 16.11 -13.00 -22.17
N PRO A 358 15.91 -12.55 -20.91
CA PRO A 358 14.63 -11.98 -20.49
C PRO A 358 14.26 -10.74 -21.28
N SER A 359 12.97 -10.40 -21.31
CA SER A 359 12.49 -9.18 -21.93
C SER A 359 13.20 -7.98 -21.33
N GLN A 360 13.81 -7.15 -22.17
CA GLN A 360 14.42 -5.89 -21.72
C GLN A 360 13.33 -4.84 -21.62
N THR A 361 13.31 -4.10 -20.51
CA THR A 361 12.47 -2.90 -20.44
C THR A 361 13.08 -1.78 -21.28
N SER A 362 12.25 -1.01 -21.94
CA SER A 362 12.66 0.16 -22.70
C SER A 362 13.24 1.31 -21.84
N GLU A 363 13.21 1.21 -20.53
CA GLU A 363 13.56 2.29 -19.60
C GLU A 363 14.92 2.14 -18.90
N GLY A 364 15.76 1.21 -19.35
CA GLY A 364 17.19 1.20 -18.98
C GLY A 364 17.55 0.83 -17.53
N ASN A 365 16.58 0.64 -16.62
CA ASN A 365 16.80 0.32 -15.22
C ASN A 365 16.93 -1.19 -14.99
N PHE A 366 17.52 -1.90 -15.92
CA PHE A 366 17.80 -3.31 -15.77
C PHE A 366 19.07 -3.53 -14.97
N VAL A 367 18.93 -4.03 -13.77
CA VAL A 367 19.99 -4.83 -13.17
C VAL A 367 20.03 -6.12 -14.00
N ARG A 368 21.08 -6.33 -14.77
CA ARG A 368 21.32 -7.61 -15.46
C ARG A 368 21.25 -8.71 -14.41
N CYS A 369 20.22 -9.51 -14.47
CA CYS A 369 20.13 -10.70 -13.63
C CYS A 369 21.27 -11.63 -14.05
N VAL A 370 22.05 -12.07 -13.06
CA VAL A 370 23.02 -13.13 -13.30
C VAL A 370 22.21 -14.40 -13.58
N VAL A 371 22.47 -15.04 -14.72
CA VAL A 371 21.87 -16.35 -15.02
C VAL A 371 22.42 -17.33 -13.99
N VAL A 372 21.56 -17.89 -13.18
CA VAL A 372 21.93 -18.93 -12.21
C VAL A 372 21.52 -20.28 -12.79
N GLU A 373 22.49 -21.10 -13.05
CA GLU A 373 22.29 -22.44 -13.62
C GLU A 373 21.62 -23.43 -12.66
N ASN A 374 21.50 -23.06 -11.38
CA ASN A 374 20.89 -23.91 -10.37
C ASN A 374 19.97 -23.15 -9.42
N MET A 375 19.09 -23.86 -8.72
CA MET A 375 18.15 -23.34 -7.73
C MET A 375 18.75 -23.24 -6.33
N GLU A 376 20.05 -23.42 -6.17
CA GLU A 376 20.75 -23.45 -4.89
C GLU A 376 20.50 -22.17 -4.05
N PRO A 377 20.55 -20.92 -4.61
CA PRO A 377 20.24 -19.74 -3.84
C PRO A 377 18.82 -19.72 -3.26
N LEU A 378 17.85 -20.29 -3.97
CA LEU A 378 16.48 -20.41 -3.51
C LEU A 378 16.37 -21.46 -2.39
N HIS A 379 17.11 -22.59 -2.51
CA HIS A 379 17.22 -23.60 -1.46
C HIS A 379 17.84 -23.02 -0.17
N ASP A 380 18.91 -22.24 -0.29
CA ASP A 380 19.59 -21.61 0.85
C ASP A 380 18.73 -20.56 1.58
N ALA A 381 17.93 -19.82 0.80
CA ALA A 381 17.10 -18.75 1.35
C ALA A 381 15.80 -19.25 1.97
N LEU A 382 15.12 -20.20 1.33
CA LEU A 382 13.78 -20.67 1.70
C LEU A 382 13.76 -22.04 2.38
N GLY A 383 14.87 -22.78 2.31
CA GLY A 383 14.93 -24.21 2.61
C GLY A 383 14.52 -25.06 1.41
N ILE A 384 15.10 -26.27 1.33
CA ILE A 384 14.94 -27.18 0.18
C ILE A 384 13.47 -27.51 -0.09
N GLU A 385 12.71 -27.81 0.95
CA GLU A 385 11.29 -28.18 0.83
C GLU A 385 10.47 -27.05 0.20
N ASN A 386 10.59 -25.85 0.75
CA ASN A 386 9.86 -24.67 0.27
C ASN A 386 10.24 -24.31 -1.17
N ALA A 387 11.53 -24.37 -1.50
CA ALA A 387 11.99 -24.13 -2.87
C ALA A 387 11.43 -25.17 -3.85
N ASN A 388 11.37 -26.44 -3.44
CA ASN A 388 10.80 -27.52 -4.25
C ASN A 388 9.30 -27.31 -4.53
N TYR A 389 8.52 -26.74 -3.62
CA TYR A 389 7.12 -26.40 -3.91
C TYR A 389 6.98 -25.41 -5.06
N ILE A 390 7.90 -24.43 -5.18
CA ILE A 390 7.91 -23.50 -6.33
C ILE A 390 8.24 -24.26 -7.62
N VAL A 391 9.25 -25.13 -7.59
CA VAL A 391 9.63 -25.97 -8.75
C VAL A 391 8.47 -26.85 -9.18
N ASP A 392 7.78 -27.50 -8.25
CA ASP A 392 6.65 -28.36 -8.55
C ASP A 392 5.45 -27.60 -9.09
N PHE A 393 5.23 -26.36 -8.61
CA PHE A 393 4.22 -25.48 -9.20
C PHE A 393 4.52 -25.19 -10.68
N ILE A 394 5.79 -24.87 -11.01
CA ILE A 394 6.21 -24.62 -12.40
C ILE A 394 6.10 -25.90 -13.26
N LYS A 395 6.51 -27.07 -12.74
CA LYS A 395 6.34 -28.35 -13.43
C LYS A 395 4.88 -28.66 -13.74
N ASP A 396 3.97 -28.35 -12.82
CA ASP A 396 2.54 -28.53 -13.09
C ASP A 396 2.01 -27.53 -14.12
N MET A 397 2.55 -26.31 -14.16
CA MET A 397 2.25 -25.38 -15.26
C MET A 397 2.67 -25.95 -16.62
N THR A 398 3.82 -26.61 -16.73
CA THR A 398 4.22 -27.21 -18.00
C THR A 398 3.32 -28.39 -18.44
N LYS A 399 2.62 -29.04 -17.52
CA LYS A 399 1.60 -30.06 -17.84
C LYS A 399 0.30 -29.41 -18.33
N VAL A 400 -0.10 -28.29 -17.76
CA VAL A 400 -1.30 -27.54 -18.19
C VAL A 400 -1.06 -26.80 -19.51
N PHE A 401 0.14 -26.28 -19.69
CA PHE A 401 0.58 -25.53 -20.87
C PHE A 401 1.76 -26.25 -21.55
N PRO A 402 1.51 -27.33 -22.33
CA PRO A 402 2.59 -28.17 -22.83
C PRO A 402 3.57 -27.48 -23.78
N THR A 403 3.16 -26.38 -24.41
CA THR A 403 4.04 -25.58 -25.26
C THR A 403 5.09 -24.80 -24.46
N LEU A 404 4.85 -24.60 -23.15
CA LEU A 404 5.75 -23.86 -22.27
C LEU A 404 7.11 -24.54 -22.13
N LYS A 405 7.13 -25.88 -21.95
CA LYS A 405 8.38 -26.70 -21.79
C LYS A 405 9.42 -25.94 -20.95
N ASP A 406 10.56 -25.60 -21.58
CA ASP A 406 11.66 -24.85 -20.98
C ASP A 406 11.72 -23.37 -21.41
N ASP A 407 10.65 -22.88 -22.09
CA ASP A 407 10.59 -21.52 -22.63
C ASP A 407 10.08 -20.50 -21.60
N TRP A 408 10.76 -20.43 -20.45
CA TRP A 408 10.43 -19.56 -19.33
C TRP A 408 11.65 -19.15 -18.51
N GLY A 409 11.48 -18.17 -17.64
CA GLY A 409 12.49 -17.77 -16.67
C GLY A 409 11.85 -17.28 -15.37
N ILE A 410 12.65 -17.19 -14.33
CA ILE A 410 12.26 -16.61 -13.04
C ILE A 410 13.26 -15.57 -12.57
N TYR A 411 12.74 -14.54 -11.91
CA TYR A 411 13.51 -13.55 -11.17
C TYR A 411 13.28 -13.77 -9.67
N MET A 412 14.30 -13.63 -8.87
CA MET A 412 14.22 -13.87 -7.41
C MET A 412 14.88 -12.73 -6.63
N PRO A 413 14.27 -12.33 -5.51
CA PRO A 413 12.97 -12.73 -4.98
C PRO A 413 11.83 -11.86 -5.47
N GLU A 414 10.60 -12.39 -5.38
CA GLU A 414 9.40 -11.56 -5.21
C GLU A 414 8.92 -11.72 -3.77
N VAL A 415 8.68 -10.62 -3.07
CA VAL A 415 8.32 -10.64 -1.65
C VAL A 415 7.21 -9.65 -1.33
N LYS A 416 6.29 -10.09 -0.49
CA LYS A 416 5.33 -9.19 0.17
C LYS A 416 5.69 -9.10 1.65
N TYR A 417 6.29 -7.98 2.03
CA TYR A 417 6.43 -7.65 3.44
C TYR A 417 5.06 -7.28 4.01
N LEU A 418 4.65 -7.98 5.06
CA LEU A 418 3.39 -7.77 5.74
C LEU A 418 3.65 -7.23 7.15
N SER A 419 2.99 -6.13 7.50
CA SER A 419 2.99 -5.61 8.86
C SER A 419 2.15 -6.49 9.76
N PRO A 420 2.50 -6.65 11.06
CA PRO A 420 1.52 -7.04 12.04
C PRO A 420 0.32 -6.11 11.97
N GLU A 421 -0.88 -6.66 11.88
CA GLU A 421 -2.10 -5.87 11.71
C GLU A 421 -2.63 -5.45 13.07
N PRO A 422 -2.72 -4.13 13.36
CA PRO A 422 -3.32 -3.69 14.61
C PRO A 422 -4.82 -4.02 14.63
N LEU A 423 -5.33 -4.35 15.81
CA LEU A 423 -6.77 -4.50 16.01
C LEU A 423 -7.43 -3.12 16.01
N VAL A 424 -8.41 -2.95 15.13
CA VAL A 424 -9.12 -1.69 14.93
C VAL A 424 -10.62 -1.85 15.13
N ASN A 425 -11.31 -0.75 15.37
CA ASN A 425 -12.77 -0.70 15.35
C ASN A 425 -13.29 -0.94 13.93
N TYR A 426 -14.23 -1.84 13.78
CA TYR A 426 -14.76 -2.20 12.46
C TYR A 426 -15.57 -1.07 11.81
N ASN A 427 -16.18 -0.21 12.62
CA ASN A 427 -17.04 0.86 12.09
C ASN A 427 -16.27 2.02 11.44
N ASP A 428 -14.97 2.17 11.73
CA ASP A 428 -14.22 3.34 11.28
C ASP A 428 -12.70 3.13 11.09
N LEU A 429 -12.18 1.93 11.38
CA LEU A 429 -10.76 1.58 11.33
C LEU A 429 -9.88 2.38 12.31
N SER A 430 -10.46 2.96 13.36
CA SER A 430 -9.70 3.62 14.42
C SER A 430 -9.12 2.61 15.42
N LEU A 431 -8.05 2.99 16.09
CA LEU A 431 -7.52 2.21 17.22
C LEU A 431 -8.49 2.28 18.40
N THR A 432 -8.74 1.15 19.08
CA THR A 432 -9.67 1.10 20.21
C THR A 432 -9.27 2.04 21.37
N ARG A 433 -7.95 2.15 21.65
CA ARG A 433 -7.43 3.04 22.72
C ARG A 433 -7.25 4.49 22.27
N PHE A 434 -7.22 4.74 20.97
CA PHE A 434 -6.98 6.06 20.36
C PHE A 434 -7.96 6.27 19.21
N PRO A 435 -9.22 6.61 19.51
CA PRO A 435 -10.31 6.65 18.51
C PRO A 435 -10.17 7.75 17.47
N GLU A 436 -9.21 8.65 17.64
CA GLU A 436 -8.81 9.65 16.66
C GLU A 436 -7.67 9.20 15.72
N VAL A 437 -7.10 8.00 15.94
CA VAL A 437 -6.00 7.44 15.14
C VAL A 437 -6.52 6.28 14.30
N TYR A 438 -6.41 6.41 12.99
CA TYR A 438 -6.91 5.46 11.99
C TYR A 438 -5.75 4.81 11.26
N PHE A 439 -5.82 3.49 11.04
CA PHE A 439 -4.83 2.75 10.26
C PHE A 439 -5.42 2.34 8.92
N VAL A 440 -4.67 2.55 7.83
CA VAL A 440 -5.14 2.27 6.45
C VAL A 440 -4.00 1.77 5.55
N GLY A 441 -4.37 1.17 4.44
CA GLY A 441 -3.41 0.69 3.45
C GLY A 441 -2.59 -0.50 3.97
N ASP A 442 -1.31 -0.55 3.62
CA ASP A 442 -0.41 -1.62 4.06
C ASP A 442 -0.28 -1.70 5.60
N ALA A 443 -0.46 -0.60 6.30
CA ALA A 443 -0.46 -0.57 7.76
C ALA A 443 -1.64 -1.34 8.37
N LEU A 444 -2.71 -1.57 7.60
CA LEU A 444 -3.86 -2.41 7.94
C LEU A 444 -4.04 -3.53 6.89
N SER A 445 -2.93 -4.11 6.44
CA SER A 445 -2.88 -5.27 5.53
C SER A 445 -3.65 -5.15 4.21
N ALA A 446 -3.99 -3.94 3.76
CA ALA A 446 -4.55 -3.75 2.43
C ALA A 446 -3.45 -3.86 1.36
N ARG A 447 -3.64 -4.79 0.45
CA ARG A 447 -2.72 -5.07 -0.65
C ARG A 447 -3.42 -4.88 -1.99
N GLY A 448 -3.04 -3.85 -2.69
CA GLY A 448 -3.63 -3.48 -3.96
C GLY A 448 -4.30 -2.11 -3.90
N ILE A 449 -4.34 -1.46 -5.05
CA ILE A 449 -4.81 -0.08 -5.20
C ILE A 449 -6.25 0.06 -4.70
N THR A 450 -7.14 -0.82 -5.15
CA THR A 450 -8.58 -0.73 -4.87
C THR A 450 -8.87 -0.82 -3.38
N VAL A 451 -8.36 -1.85 -2.70
CA VAL A 451 -8.62 -2.07 -1.26
C VAL A 451 -7.99 -0.98 -0.40
N SER A 452 -6.75 -0.56 -0.74
CA SER A 452 -6.09 0.54 -0.02
C SER A 452 -6.86 1.86 -0.13
N GLY A 453 -7.28 2.22 -1.35
CA GLY A 453 -8.10 3.41 -1.58
C GLY A 453 -9.45 3.35 -0.88
N ALA A 454 -10.09 2.20 -0.91
CA ALA A 454 -11.36 1.95 -0.25
C ALA A 454 -11.27 2.07 1.28
N GLN A 455 -10.20 1.58 1.92
CA GLN A 455 -9.98 1.82 3.35
C GLN A 455 -9.87 3.31 3.68
N GLY A 456 -9.10 4.07 2.88
CA GLY A 456 -8.98 5.52 3.05
C GLY A 456 -10.32 6.23 2.90
N THR A 457 -11.11 5.86 1.89
CA THR A 457 -12.46 6.39 1.65
C THR A 457 -13.40 6.06 2.82
N TYR A 458 -13.34 4.84 3.35
CA TYR A 458 -14.17 4.40 4.47
C TYR A 458 -13.89 5.20 5.75
N VAL A 459 -12.61 5.44 6.06
CA VAL A 459 -12.23 6.31 7.19
C VAL A 459 -12.71 7.73 6.97
N ALA A 460 -12.56 8.27 5.77
CA ALA A 460 -13.03 9.62 5.44
C ALA A 460 -14.56 9.77 5.62
N GLU A 461 -15.35 8.78 5.21
CA GLU A 461 -16.80 8.77 5.45
C GLU A 461 -17.14 8.78 6.95
N SER A 462 -16.38 8.04 7.75
CA SER A 462 -16.56 8.04 9.21
C SER A 462 -16.23 9.40 9.82
N ILE A 463 -15.14 10.05 9.38
CA ILE A 463 -14.75 11.39 9.84
C ILE A 463 -15.85 12.41 9.50
N LEU A 464 -16.39 12.37 8.27
CA LEU A 464 -17.49 13.26 7.86
C LEU A 464 -18.75 13.06 8.70
N LYS A 465 -19.13 11.81 8.97
CA LYS A 465 -20.28 11.51 9.84
C LYS A 465 -20.07 12.06 11.26
N LYS A 466 -18.88 11.93 11.83
CA LYS A 466 -18.57 12.48 13.16
C LYS A 466 -18.58 14.02 13.18
N GLN A 467 -18.28 14.67 12.06
CA GLN A 467 -18.37 16.12 11.93
C GLN A 467 -19.82 16.61 11.84
N GLU A 468 -20.70 15.89 11.12
CA GLU A 468 -22.12 16.22 10.98
C GLU A 468 -22.89 15.98 12.29
N TYR A 469 -22.51 14.95 13.03
CA TYR A 469 -23.15 14.55 14.30
C TYR A 469 -22.08 14.49 15.39
N PRO A 470 -21.61 15.66 15.89
CA PRO A 470 -20.69 15.65 17.01
C PRO A 470 -21.40 14.99 18.20
N GLU A 471 -20.85 13.87 18.67
CA GLU A 471 -21.36 13.21 19.88
C GLU A 471 -21.41 14.26 20.99
N PHE A 472 -22.56 14.43 21.63
CA PHE A 472 -22.67 15.19 22.86
C PHE A 472 -21.78 14.48 23.88
N VAL A 473 -20.62 15.05 24.14
CA VAL A 473 -19.80 14.63 25.29
C VAL A 473 -20.65 14.96 26.49
N GLU A 474 -21.35 13.95 27.04
CA GLU A 474 -21.90 14.07 28.39
C GLU A 474 -20.73 14.39 29.32
N THR A 475 -20.62 15.63 29.71
CA THR A 475 -19.74 16.06 30.77
C THR A 475 -20.21 15.34 32.00
N ILE A 476 -19.58 14.21 32.32
CA ILE A 476 -19.70 13.59 33.64
C ILE A 476 -19.03 14.57 34.58
N ASN A 477 -19.84 15.38 35.21
CA ASN A 477 -19.43 16.18 36.36
C ASN A 477 -19.12 15.22 37.52
N PHE A 478 -17.83 15.07 37.85
CA PHE A 478 -17.40 14.48 39.11
C PHE A 478 -17.42 15.55 40.23
#